data_85b3892976e003cbbfdd070be3737f88
#
_entry.id   85b3892976e003cbbfdd070be3737f88
#
_cell.length_a   1.000
_cell.length_b   1.000
_cell.length_c   1.000
_cell.angle_alpha   90.00
_cell.angle_beta   90.00
_cell.angle_gamma   90.00
#
_symmetry.space_group_name_H-M   'P 1'
#
loop_
_entity.id
_entity.type
_entity.pdbx_description
1 polymer ?
#
loop_
_entity_poly.entity_id
_entity_poly.type
_entity_poly.pdbx_seq_one_letter_code
_entity_poly.pdbx_strand_id
1 'polypeptide(L)'
;MNKIELIADQLQRSYSGEAWHGPSVQELLSSVTAEQALARPLADGHCIWELTMHIGVWMSAARRRLAGDPAKLTPQEDWPLIDGGSPAAWHH
;
A
#
# COMPACT_ATOMS: atom_id res chain seq x y z
N MET A 1 -4.10 -8.08 26.21
CA MET A 1 -3.50 -7.35 25.09
C MET A 1 -3.49 -5.85 25.41
N ASN A 2 -2.33 -5.19 25.38
CA ASN A 2 -2.23 -3.75 25.65
C ASN A 2 -2.65 -2.91 24.42
N LYS A 3 -2.71 -1.58 24.58
CA LYS A 3 -3.15 -0.68 23.50
C LYS A 3 -2.27 -0.78 22.26
N ILE A 4 -0.96 -0.93 22.43
CA ILE A 4 0.00 -1.03 21.32
C ILE A 4 -0.25 -2.34 20.56
N GLU A 5 -0.44 -3.42 21.27
CA GLU A 5 -0.72 -4.72 20.67
C GLU A 5 -2.05 -4.74 19.93
N LEU A 6 -3.08 -4.08 20.47
CA LEU A 6 -4.38 -3.94 19.80
C LEU A 6 -4.27 -3.15 18.50
N ILE A 7 -3.52 -2.05 18.52
CA ILE A 7 -3.31 -1.22 17.33
C ILE A 7 -2.53 -2.02 16.28
N ALA A 8 -1.46 -2.71 16.70
CA ALA A 8 -0.65 -3.53 15.79
C ALA A 8 -1.49 -4.66 15.16
N ASP A 9 -2.35 -5.30 15.95
CA ASP A 9 -3.24 -6.35 15.46
C ASP A 9 -4.21 -5.82 14.40
N GLN A 10 -4.83 -4.67 14.64
CA GLN A 10 -5.75 -4.06 13.67
C GLN A 10 -5.04 -3.62 12.39
N LEU A 11 -3.85 -3.06 12.49
CA LEU A 11 -3.05 -2.68 11.33
C LEU A 11 -2.67 -3.91 10.50
N GLN A 12 -2.25 -4.98 11.15
CA GLN A 12 -1.92 -6.23 10.47
C GLN A 12 -3.14 -6.82 9.75
N ARG A 13 -4.30 -6.81 10.41
CA ARG A 13 -5.55 -7.32 9.82
C ARG A 13 -6.04 -6.48 8.65
N SER A 14 -5.79 -5.17 8.67
CA SER A 14 -6.15 -4.31 7.54
C SER A 14 -5.36 -4.64 6.28
N TYR A 15 -4.13 -5.14 6.43
CA TYR A 15 -3.29 -5.57 5.31
C TYR A 15 -3.52 -7.03 4.94
N SER A 16 -3.52 -7.93 5.91
CA SER A 16 -3.69 -9.38 5.67
C SER A 16 -4.51 -10.02 6.80
N GLY A 17 -5.55 -10.74 6.44
CA GLY A 17 -6.42 -11.43 7.38
C GLY A 17 -7.79 -10.79 7.50
N GLU A 18 -8.46 -11.02 8.63
CA GLU A 18 -9.82 -10.54 8.85
C GLU A 18 -9.82 -9.12 9.41
N ALA A 19 -10.11 -8.14 8.56
CA ALA A 19 -10.25 -6.76 8.96
C ALA A 19 -11.71 -6.45 9.33
N TRP A 20 -11.91 -5.53 10.26
CA TRP A 20 -13.24 -5.14 10.72
C TRP A 20 -14.09 -4.47 9.62
N HIS A 21 -13.43 -3.83 8.65
CA HIS A 21 -14.09 -3.06 7.58
C HIS A 21 -14.37 -3.90 6.32
N GLY A 22 -14.02 -5.20 6.32
CA GLY A 22 -14.16 -6.06 5.14
C GLY A 22 -12.84 -6.65 4.68
N PRO A 23 -12.67 -6.90 3.36
CA PRO A 23 -11.43 -7.49 2.85
C PRO A 23 -10.20 -6.63 3.17
N SER A 24 -9.11 -7.30 3.55
CA SER A 24 -7.82 -6.63 3.77
C SER A 24 -7.19 -6.20 2.45
N VAL A 25 -6.16 -5.36 2.52
CA VAL A 25 -5.43 -4.90 1.32
C VAL A 25 -4.90 -6.09 0.52
N GLN A 26 -4.28 -7.06 1.18
CA GLN A 26 -3.74 -8.23 0.51
C GLN A 26 -4.83 -9.08 -0.16
N GLU A 27 -5.97 -9.25 0.49
CA GLU A 27 -7.11 -9.97 -0.09
C GLU A 27 -7.63 -9.29 -1.34
N LEU A 28 -7.77 -7.95 -1.31
CA LEU A 28 -8.23 -7.18 -2.46
C LEU A 28 -7.28 -7.27 -3.64
N LEU A 29 -5.97 -7.32 -3.38
CA LEU A 29 -4.95 -7.31 -4.42
C LEU A 29 -4.61 -8.71 -4.94
N SER A 30 -4.97 -9.77 -4.23
CA SER A 30 -4.56 -11.14 -4.56
C SER A 30 -5.01 -11.60 -5.94
N SER A 31 -6.14 -11.10 -6.44
CA SER A 31 -6.69 -11.46 -7.75
C SER A 31 -6.41 -10.41 -8.83
N VAL A 32 -5.65 -9.36 -8.51
CA VAL A 32 -5.34 -8.29 -9.47
C VAL A 32 -4.10 -8.66 -10.27
N THR A 33 -4.22 -8.67 -11.59
CA THR A 33 -3.08 -8.90 -12.50
C THR A 33 -2.32 -7.59 -12.72
N ALA A 34 -1.08 -7.70 -13.24
CA ALA A 34 -0.28 -6.52 -13.58
C ALA A 34 -1.01 -5.64 -14.61
N GLU A 35 -1.67 -6.24 -15.61
CA GLU A 35 -2.44 -5.52 -16.61
C GLU A 35 -3.57 -4.71 -15.97
N GLN A 36 -4.33 -5.34 -15.06
CA GLN A 36 -5.39 -4.67 -14.33
C GLN A 36 -4.84 -3.56 -13.44
N ALA A 37 -3.70 -3.80 -12.79
CA ALA A 37 -3.06 -2.82 -11.90
C ALA A 37 -2.59 -1.57 -12.66
N LEU A 38 -2.24 -1.70 -13.94
CA LEU A 38 -1.81 -0.59 -14.78
C LEU A 38 -2.97 0.12 -15.47
N ALA A 39 -4.16 -0.47 -15.51
CA ALA A 39 -5.31 0.11 -16.17
C ALA A 39 -5.72 1.43 -15.51
N ARG A 40 -6.09 2.40 -16.34
CA ARG A 40 -6.53 3.74 -15.90
C ARG A 40 -7.95 4.00 -16.39
N PRO A 41 -8.97 3.46 -15.69
CA PRO A 41 -10.36 3.69 -16.09
C PRO A 41 -10.75 5.16 -16.04
N LEU A 42 -10.08 5.95 -15.18
CA LEU A 42 -10.20 7.41 -15.13
C LEU A 42 -8.90 8.03 -15.65
N ALA A 43 -8.96 8.78 -16.73
CA ALA A 43 -7.76 9.31 -17.43
C ALA A 43 -6.83 10.10 -16.51
N ASP A 44 -7.40 10.89 -15.59
CA ASP A 44 -6.64 11.73 -14.67
C ASP A 44 -6.45 11.09 -13.29
N GLY A 45 -6.91 9.85 -13.11
CA GLY A 45 -6.79 9.14 -11.84
C GLY A 45 -5.55 8.28 -11.77
N HIS A 46 -5.22 7.85 -10.55
CA HIS A 46 -4.14 6.89 -10.33
C HIS A 46 -4.61 5.47 -10.62
N CYS A 47 -3.70 4.62 -11.08
CA CYS A 47 -3.97 3.20 -11.26
C CYS A 47 -3.76 2.43 -9.94
N ILE A 48 -4.21 1.18 -9.90
CA ILE A 48 -4.08 0.33 -8.71
C ILE A 48 -2.61 0.17 -8.31
N TRP A 49 -1.70 0.01 -9.28
CA TRP A 49 -0.27 -0.12 -9.02
C TRP A 49 0.28 1.11 -8.28
N GLU A 50 -0.06 2.31 -8.76
CA GLU A 50 0.37 3.56 -8.11
C GLU A 50 -0.18 3.67 -6.69
N LEU A 51 -1.45 3.35 -6.49
CA LEU A 51 -2.09 3.37 -5.16
C LEU A 51 -1.41 2.38 -4.22
N THR A 52 -1.05 1.19 -4.70
CA THR A 52 -0.36 0.18 -3.90
C THR A 52 1.01 0.66 -3.45
N MET A 53 1.79 1.27 -4.35
CA MET A 53 3.09 1.84 -4.03
C MET A 53 2.95 3.00 -3.03
N HIS A 54 1.94 3.84 -3.22
CA HIS A 54 1.64 4.96 -2.33
C HIS A 54 1.34 4.48 -0.91
N ILE A 55 0.51 3.44 -0.76
CA ILE A 55 0.22 2.83 0.54
C ILE A 55 1.53 2.34 1.20
N GLY A 56 2.38 1.64 0.45
CA GLY A 56 3.65 1.13 0.97
C GLY A 56 4.58 2.23 1.44
N VAL A 57 4.69 3.31 0.67
CA VAL A 57 5.52 4.47 1.02
C VAL A 57 5.04 5.11 2.33
N TRP A 58 3.73 5.30 2.48
CA TRP A 58 3.17 5.91 3.68
C TRP A 58 3.24 5.00 4.90
N MET A 59 3.12 3.68 4.73
CA MET A 59 3.34 2.73 5.82
C MET A 59 4.78 2.80 6.31
N SER A 60 5.73 2.87 5.39
CA SER A 60 7.16 3.03 5.72
C SER A 60 7.42 4.36 6.43
N ALA A 61 6.81 5.46 5.94
CA ALA A 61 6.93 6.78 6.55
C ALA A 61 6.38 6.79 7.98
N ALA A 62 5.22 6.16 8.20
CA ALA A 62 4.62 6.07 9.52
C ALA A 62 5.53 5.32 10.50
N ARG A 63 6.12 4.21 10.06
CA ARG A 63 7.09 3.45 10.87
C ARG A 63 8.30 4.30 11.24
N ARG A 64 8.85 5.06 10.28
CA ARG A 64 9.99 5.94 10.51
C ARG A 64 9.66 7.04 11.51
N ARG A 65 8.48 7.65 11.38
CA ARG A 65 8.01 8.69 12.32
C ARG A 65 7.84 8.16 13.74
N LEU A 66 7.35 6.94 13.89
CA LEU A 66 7.23 6.29 15.20
C LEU A 66 8.62 6.02 15.82
N ALA A 67 9.65 5.85 15.00
CA ALA A 67 11.02 5.69 15.45
C ALA A 67 11.76 7.01 15.69
N GLY A 68 11.08 8.15 15.52
CA GLY A 68 11.65 9.48 15.77
C GLY A 68 12.14 10.22 14.54
N ASP A 69 12.08 9.61 13.34
CA ASP A 69 12.43 10.25 12.08
C ASP A 69 11.26 11.10 11.59
N PRO A 70 11.44 12.41 11.29
CA PRO A 70 10.34 13.24 10.77
C PRO A 70 9.77 12.74 9.43
N ALA A 71 10.53 11.99 8.64
CA ALA A 71 10.10 11.30 7.42
C ALA A 71 9.24 12.18 6.51
N LYS A 72 9.77 13.31 6.07
CA LYS A 72 9.09 14.18 5.09
C LYS A 72 9.27 13.59 3.70
N LEU A 73 8.15 13.37 3.02
CA LEU A 73 8.14 12.79 1.67
C LEU A 73 8.14 13.88 0.61
N THR A 74 8.98 13.71 -0.41
CA THR A 74 8.91 14.52 -1.62
C THR A 74 7.73 14.05 -2.48
N PRO A 75 7.22 14.86 -3.44
CA PRO A 75 6.18 14.39 -4.35
C PRO A 75 6.58 13.12 -5.11
N GLN A 76 7.85 12.96 -5.46
CA GLN A 76 8.35 11.77 -6.15
C GLN A 76 8.36 10.54 -5.24
N GLU A 77 8.61 10.71 -3.95
CA GLU A 77 8.56 9.62 -2.98
C GLU A 77 7.12 9.25 -2.66
N ASP A 78 6.21 10.23 -2.59
CA ASP A 78 4.79 10.03 -2.31
C ASP A 78 4.11 9.24 -3.43
N TRP A 79 4.41 9.57 -4.68
CA TRP A 79 3.90 8.88 -5.86
C TRP A 79 5.05 8.40 -6.74
N PRO A 80 5.72 7.28 -6.37
CA PRO A 80 6.84 6.77 -7.16
C PRO A 80 6.41 6.36 -8.57
N LEU A 81 7.31 6.51 -9.53
CA LEU A 81 7.07 6.03 -10.88
C LEU A 81 7.11 4.50 -10.91
N ILE A 82 6.24 3.92 -11.74
CA ILE A 82 6.24 2.48 -11.97
C ILE A 82 7.46 2.13 -12.81
N ASP A 83 8.30 1.22 -12.30
CA ASP A 83 9.48 0.74 -12.99
C ASP A 83 9.16 -0.61 -13.64
N GLY A 84 9.09 -0.62 -14.96
CA GLY A 84 8.89 -1.83 -15.76
C GLY A 84 7.44 -2.15 -16.05
N GLY A 85 6.65 -2.49 -15.05
CA GLY A 85 5.23 -2.84 -15.25
C GLY A 85 5.00 -4.27 -15.72
N SER A 86 5.97 -5.17 -15.53
CA SER A 86 5.82 -6.59 -15.87
C SER A 86 5.02 -7.34 -14.80
N PRO A 87 4.42 -8.51 -15.14
CA PRO A 87 3.77 -9.34 -14.13
C PRO A 87 4.69 -9.70 -12.95
N ALA A 88 5.97 -9.98 -13.23
CA ALA A 88 6.94 -10.29 -12.18
C ALA A 88 7.17 -9.10 -11.23
N ALA A 89 7.24 -7.87 -11.77
CA ALA A 89 7.38 -6.67 -10.98
C ALA A 89 6.15 -6.42 -10.09
N TRP A 90 4.96 -6.73 -10.60
CA TRP A 90 3.73 -6.57 -9.83
C TRP A 90 3.68 -7.47 -8.59
N HIS A 91 4.17 -8.70 -8.71
CA HIS A 91 4.17 -9.66 -7.60
C HIS A 91 5.34 -9.47 -6.63
N HIS A 92 6.24 -8.54 -6.91
CA HIS A 92 7.39 -8.27 -6.07
C HIS A 92 7.06 -7.16 -5.05
#